data_e255022e330ebf6db9836bf09eb20ace
#
_entry.id   e255022e330ebf6db9836bf09eb20ace
#
_cell.length_a   1.000
_cell.length_b   1.000
_cell.length_c   1.000
_cell.angle_alpha   90.00
_cell.angle_beta   90.00
_cell.angle_gamma   90.00
#
_symmetry.space_group_name_H-M   'P 1'
#
loop_
_entity.id
_entity.type
_entity.pdbx_description
1 polymer ?
#
loop_
_entity_poly.entity_id
_entity_poly.type
_entity_poly.pdbx_seq_one_letter_code
_entity_poly.pdbx_strand_id
1 'polypeptide(L)'
;MPRRAGIARKTKYEQQPVNRTTERFHAKLMTSGKRRLAQRILRQALARAEASARRPGLEVMESALRNATPIIEVKPRRVGGATYQVPVEIRGDRRLSLGVRWLVQAARKRSGKSMSEKLASEFVDAMNGLGAAVKRREDTHKMAEANKAFSHFKW
;
A
#
# COMPACT_ATOMS: atom_id res chain seq x y z
N MET A 1 18.46 -41.47 -28.99
CA MET A 1 17.11 -40.85 -29.09
C MET A 1 17.18 -39.47 -28.51
N PRO A 2 17.10 -38.37 -29.26
CA PRO A 2 17.08 -37.02 -28.71
C PRO A 2 15.75 -36.79 -27.94
N ARG A 3 15.85 -36.38 -26.67
CA ARG A 3 14.67 -35.97 -25.88
C ARG A 3 14.00 -34.78 -26.60
N ARG A 4 12.73 -34.91 -26.96
CA ARG A 4 11.92 -33.82 -27.47
C ARG A 4 11.95 -32.69 -26.45
N ALA A 5 12.52 -31.53 -26.83
CA ALA A 5 12.45 -30.33 -26.06
C ALA A 5 10.97 -30.03 -25.79
N GLY A 6 10.59 -29.98 -24.51
CA GLY A 6 9.21 -29.69 -24.12
C GLY A 6 8.82 -28.33 -24.69
N ILE A 7 7.74 -28.31 -25.49
CA ILE A 7 7.16 -27.06 -25.97
C ILE A 7 6.81 -26.23 -24.76
N ALA A 8 7.59 -25.17 -24.53
CA ALA A 8 7.28 -24.20 -23.50
C ALA A 8 5.86 -23.67 -23.78
N ARG A 9 4.89 -24.05 -22.93
CA ARG A 9 3.55 -23.50 -23.02
C ARG A 9 3.68 -21.99 -22.78
N LYS A 10 3.65 -21.20 -23.87
CA LYS A 10 3.46 -19.76 -23.79
C LYS A 10 2.12 -19.55 -23.10
N THR A 11 2.14 -19.30 -21.81
CA THR A 11 0.96 -18.81 -21.11
C THR A 11 0.65 -17.45 -21.74
N LYS A 12 -0.45 -17.37 -22.49
CA LYS A 12 -1.06 -16.12 -22.97
C LYS A 12 -1.52 -15.31 -21.75
N TYR A 13 -0.59 -14.80 -20.98
CA TYR A 13 -0.86 -13.68 -20.09
C TYR A 13 -0.41 -12.46 -20.87
N GLU A 14 -1.35 -11.73 -21.44
CA GLU A 14 -1.14 -10.34 -21.78
C GLU A 14 -0.46 -9.68 -20.58
N GLN A 15 0.82 -9.46 -20.72
CA GLN A 15 1.58 -8.65 -19.79
C GLN A 15 1.13 -7.22 -20.08
N GLN A 16 0.01 -6.82 -19.46
CA GLN A 16 -0.25 -5.39 -19.30
C GLN A 16 1.02 -4.78 -18.71
N PRO A 17 1.46 -3.60 -19.18
CA PRO A 17 2.66 -2.95 -18.68
C PRO A 17 2.55 -2.91 -17.16
N VAL A 18 3.43 -3.65 -16.51
CA VAL A 18 3.34 -3.88 -15.07
C VAL A 18 3.76 -2.60 -14.39
N ASN A 19 2.79 -1.79 -14.01
CA ASN A 19 3.05 -0.60 -13.22
C ASN A 19 3.70 -1.05 -11.90
N ARG A 20 4.89 -0.53 -11.60
CA ARG A 20 5.68 -0.85 -10.40
C ARG A 20 4.86 -0.73 -9.11
N THR A 21 3.88 0.15 -9.11
CA THR A 21 2.93 0.33 -8.00
C THR A 21 2.00 -0.87 -7.84
N THR A 22 1.44 -1.39 -8.94
CA THR A 22 0.57 -2.59 -8.90
C THR A 22 1.32 -3.82 -8.41
N GLU A 23 2.59 -4.00 -8.78
CA GLU A 23 3.41 -5.08 -8.26
C GLU A 23 3.61 -5.01 -6.74
N ARG A 24 3.84 -3.82 -6.21
CA ARG A 24 3.94 -3.61 -4.76
C ARG A 24 2.63 -3.99 -4.05
N PHE A 25 1.48 -3.66 -4.63
CA PHE A 25 0.17 -4.09 -4.10
C PHE A 25 0.01 -5.61 -4.16
N HIS A 26 0.37 -6.24 -5.29
CA HIS A 26 0.35 -7.70 -5.41
C HIS A 26 1.18 -8.39 -4.32
N ALA A 27 2.41 -7.91 -4.11
CA ALA A 27 3.31 -8.46 -3.09
C ALA A 27 2.75 -8.32 -1.66
N LYS A 28 2.04 -7.23 -1.35
CA LYS A 28 1.44 -7.01 -0.02
C LYS A 28 0.09 -7.70 0.17
N LEU A 29 -0.67 -7.90 -0.89
CA LEU A 29 -1.92 -8.66 -0.87
C LEU A 29 -1.67 -10.17 -0.77
N MET A 30 -0.60 -10.64 -1.39
CA MET A 30 -0.27 -12.06 -1.48
C MET A 30 -0.11 -12.69 -0.08
N THR A 31 -0.75 -13.85 0.09
CA THR A 31 -0.63 -14.70 1.28
C THR A 31 -0.33 -16.12 0.81
N SER A 32 0.59 -16.82 1.47
CA SER A 32 0.97 -18.20 1.15
C SER A 32 1.36 -18.43 -0.33
N GLY A 33 2.02 -17.45 -0.96
CA GLY A 33 2.49 -17.54 -2.35
C GLY A 33 1.39 -17.50 -3.43
N LYS A 34 0.12 -17.27 -3.08
CA LYS A 34 -1.01 -17.29 -4.01
C LYS A 34 -1.07 -16.04 -4.90
N ARG A 35 -0.06 -15.87 -5.78
CA ARG A 35 0.11 -14.68 -6.63
C ARG A 35 -1.09 -14.44 -7.56
N ARG A 36 -1.60 -15.48 -8.23
CA ARG A 36 -2.76 -15.36 -9.14
C ARG A 36 -4.01 -14.85 -8.43
N LEU A 37 -4.23 -15.28 -7.18
CA LEU A 37 -5.34 -14.81 -6.37
C LEU A 37 -5.17 -13.33 -6.03
N ALA A 38 -3.98 -12.90 -5.61
CA ALA A 38 -3.70 -11.49 -5.31
C ALA A 38 -3.91 -10.60 -6.55
N GLN A 39 -3.47 -11.02 -7.73
CA GLN A 39 -3.70 -10.32 -8.99
C GLN A 39 -5.20 -10.20 -9.32
N ARG A 40 -5.96 -11.29 -9.15
CA ARG A 40 -7.42 -11.29 -9.37
C ARG A 40 -8.12 -10.33 -8.42
N ILE A 41 -7.76 -10.35 -7.13
CA ILE A 41 -8.34 -9.46 -6.11
C ILE A 41 -8.07 -8.00 -6.48
N LEU A 42 -6.84 -7.64 -6.82
CA LEU A 42 -6.51 -6.25 -7.17
C LEU A 42 -7.23 -5.80 -8.44
N ARG A 43 -7.28 -6.63 -9.49
CA ARG A 43 -8.01 -6.31 -10.73
C ARG A 43 -9.50 -6.07 -10.46
N GLN A 44 -10.13 -6.94 -9.67
CA GLN A 44 -11.53 -6.76 -9.29
C GLN A 44 -11.75 -5.52 -8.42
N ALA A 45 -10.80 -5.20 -7.53
CA ALA A 45 -10.87 -4.00 -6.71
C ALA A 45 -10.77 -2.73 -7.55
N LEU A 46 -9.86 -2.69 -8.52
CA LEU A 46 -9.73 -1.57 -9.45
C LEU A 46 -10.98 -1.36 -10.29
N ALA A 47 -11.55 -2.42 -10.87
CA ALA A 47 -12.79 -2.33 -11.64
C ALA A 47 -13.98 -1.81 -10.80
N ARG A 48 -14.08 -2.24 -9.54
CA ARG A 48 -15.12 -1.74 -8.61
C ARG A 48 -14.88 -0.28 -8.20
N ALA A 49 -13.63 0.10 -7.95
CA ALA A 49 -13.27 1.48 -7.63
C ALA A 49 -13.56 2.41 -8.80
N GLU A 50 -13.27 1.98 -10.03
CA GLU A 50 -13.60 2.70 -11.27
C GLU A 50 -15.11 2.93 -11.40
N ALA A 51 -15.92 1.89 -11.21
CA ALA A 51 -17.38 1.99 -11.25
C ALA A 51 -17.92 2.96 -10.19
N SER A 52 -17.32 2.99 -8.99
CA SER A 52 -17.78 3.85 -7.88
C SER A 52 -17.29 5.29 -8.02
N ALA A 53 -16.05 5.49 -8.43
CA ALA A 53 -15.43 6.83 -8.52
C ALA A 53 -15.64 7.52 -9.88
N ARG A 54 -16.12 6.80 -10.91
CA ARG A 54 -16.25 7.25 -12.31
C ARG A 54 -14.93 7.81 -12.87
N ARG A 55 -13.83 7.20 -12.48
CA ARG A 55 -12.46 7.53 -12.89
C ARG A 55 -11.68 6.25 -13.13
N PRO A 56 -10.63 6.25 -13.98
CA PRO A 56 -9.81 5.07 -14.22
C PRO A 56 -9.31 4.45 -12.91
N GLY A 57 -9.49 3.16 -12.72
CA GLY A 57 -9.18 2.48 -11.46
C GLY A 57 -7.72 2.62 -11.03
N LEU A 58 -6.77 2.71 -11.98
CA LEU A 58 -5.36 2.98 -11.70
C LEU A 58 -5.14 4.38 -11.12
N GLU A 59 -5.82 5.39 -11.66
CA GLU A 59 -5.74 6.77 -11.17
C GLU A 59 -6.30 6.90 -9.75
N VAL A 60 -7.41 6.22 -9.46
CA VAL A 60 -7.99 6.15 -8.11
C VAL A 60 -6.99 5.54 -7.14
N MET A 61 -6.36 4.42 -7.50
CA MET A 61 -5.35 3.76 -6.68
C MET A 61 -4.12 4.65 -6.42
N GLU A 62 -3.63 5.35 -7.45
CA GLU A 62 -2.47 6.24 -7.32
C GLU A 62 -2.79 7.46 -6.46
N SER A 63 -3.98 8.02 -6.59
CA SER A 63 -4.46 9.13 -5.76
C SER A 63 -4.63 8.69 -4.31
N ALA A 64 -5.24 7.53 -4.07
CA ALA A 64 -5.34 6.92 -2.76
C ALA A 64 -3.96 6.68 -2.12
N LEU A 65 -3.00 6.18 -2.91
CA LEU A 65 -1.64 5.95 -2.45
C LEU A 65 -0.94 7.26 -2.07
N ARG A 66 -1.06 8.32 -2.88
CA ARG A 66 -0.52 9.65 -2.55
C ARG A 66 -1.06 10.16 -1.23
N ASN A 67 -2.37 10.06 -1.04
CA ASN A 67 -3.04 10.52 0.17
C ASN A 67 -2.69 9.68 1.43
N ALA A 68 -2.37 8.38 1.27
CA ALA A 68 -1.99 7.51 2.37
C ALA A 68 -0.48 7.50 2.67
N THR A 69 0.36 8.07 1.79
CA THR A 69 1.82 8.00 1.91
C THR A 69 2.34 9.01 2.93
N PRO A 70 3.04 8.57 4.02
CA PRO A 70 3.60 9.46 5.00
C PRO A 70 4.91 10.10 4.52
N ILE A 71 5.21 11.31 5.00
CA ILE A 71 6.48 12.00 4.76
C ILE A 71 7.46 11.74 5.91
N ILE A 72 6.94 11.64 7.13
CA ILE A 72 7.70 11.50 8.37
C ILE A 72 7.22 10.24 9.10
N GLU A 73 8.14 9.52 9.73
CA GLU A 73 7.85 8.44 10.69
C GLU A 73 8.51 8.74 12.02
N VAL A 74 7.99 8.15 13.08
CA VAL A 74 8.57 8.26 14.43
C VAL A 74 9.31 6.98 14.74
N LYS A 75 10.57 7.09 15.16
CA LYS A 75 11.41 5.96 15.55
C LYS A 75 11.83 6.05 17.00
N PRO A 76 11.70 4.97 17.78
CA PRO A 76 12.23 4.95 19.14
C PRO A 76 13.76 4.98 19.13
N ARG A 77 14.34 5.89 19.90
CA ARG A 77 15.80 5.99 20.15
C ARG A 77 16.06 5.98 21.64
N ARG A 78 17.06 5.22 22.05
CA ARG A 78 17.52 5.20 23.46
C ARG A 78 18.63 6.22 23.64
N VAL A 79 18.43 7.14 24.58
CA VAL A 79 19.42 8.15 24.96
C VAL A 79 19.46 8.21 26.47
N GLY A 80 20.61 7.92 27.09
CA GLY A 80 20.81 7.99 28.54
C GLY A 80 19.86 7.06 29.33
N GLY A 81 19.46 5.91 28.79
CA GLY A 81 18.54 4.97 29.45
C GLY A 81 17.05 5.23 29.20
N ALA A 82 16.66 6.40 28.72
CA ALA A 82 15.28 6.73 28.33
C ALA A 82 15.04 6.49 26.84
N THR A 83 13.80 6.10 26.46
CA THR A 83 13.41 5.90 25.07
C THR A 83 12.60 7.10 24.58
N TYR A 84 13.15 7.79 23.59
CA TYR A 84 12.51 8.94 22.94
C TYR A 84 11.97 8.57 21.56
N GLN A 85 10.81 9.12 21.22
CA GLN A 85 10.19 8.96 19.90
C GLN A 85 10.72 10.07 18.97
N VAL A 86 11.69 9.75 18.14
CA VAL A 86 12.38 10.72 17.28
C VAL A 86 11.74 10.78 15.89
N PRO A 87 11.28 11.95 15.42
CA PRO A 87 10.76 12.10 14.06
C PRO A 87 11.89 12.03 13.03
N VAL A 88 11.72 11.19 12.02
CA VAL A 88 12.70 10.96 10.94
C VAL A 88 12.00 11.02 9.60
N GLU A 89 12.59 11.71 8.64
CA GLU A 89 12.11 11.69 7.26
C GLU A 89 12.27 10.30 6.64
N ILE A 90 11.28 9.92 5.83
CA ILE A 90 11.23 8.60 5.20
C ILE A 90 11.80 8.71 3.79
N ARG A 91 12.71 7.80 3.41
CA ARG A 91 13.22 7.69 2.03
C ARG A 91 12.09 7.30 1.05
N GLY A 92 12.15 7.76 -0.20
CA GLY A 92 11.08 7.63 -1.18
C GLY A 92 10.54 6.21 -1.38
N ASP A 93 11.40 5.21 -1.52
CA ASP A 93 10.98 3.79 -1.68
C ASP A 93 10.26 3.24 -0.44
N ARG A 94 10.71 3.63 0.75
CA ARG A 94 10.07 3.25 2.01
C ARG A 94 8.72 3.94 2.18
N ARG A 95 8.60 5.20 1.76
CA ARG A 95 7.32 5.95 1.77
C ARG A 95 6.24 5.20 1.02
N LEU A 96 6.51 4.82 -0.24
CA LEU A 96 5.58 4.06 -1.07
C LEU A 96 5.23 2.70 -0.45
N SER A 97 6.23 2.00 0.10
CA SER A 97 6.02 0.71 0.75
C SER A 97 5.14 0.80 1.99
N LEU A 98 5.25 1.90 2.76
CA LEU A 98 4.40 2.17 3.91
C LEU A 98 2.96 2.50 3.48
N GLY A 99 2.77 3.37 2.49
CA GLY A 99 1.46 3.71 1.95
C GLY A 99 0.69 2.48 1.47
N VAL A 100 1.34 1.62 0.65
CA VAL A 100 0.74 0.36 0.20
C VAL A 100 0.39 -0.55 1.37
N ARG A 101 1.29 -0.68 2.36
CA ARG A 101 1.05 -1.50 3.55
C ARG A 101 -0.16 -1.00 4.34
N TRP A 102 -0.28 0.30 4.55
CA TRP A 102 -1.37 0.88 5.32
C TRP A 102 -2.71 0.74 4.63
N LEU A 103 -2.78 0.98 3.31
CA LEU A 103 -3.99 0.75 2.52
C LEU A 103 -4.46 -0.72 2.60
N VAL A 104 -3.54 -1.68 2.42
CA VAL A 104 -3.90 -3.11 2.51
C VAL A 104 -4.31 -3.50 3.93
N GLN A 105 -3.63 -2.99 4.98
CA GLN A 105 -4.00 -3.25 6.37
C GLN A 105 -5.35 -2.63 6.73
N ALA A 106 -5.62 -1.40 6.28
CA ALA A 106 -6.89 -0.73 6.48
C ALA A 106 -8.02 -1.52 5.79
N ALA A 107 -7.84 -1.90 4.52
CA ALA A 107 -8.81 -2.72 3.80
C ALA A 107 -9.10 -4.07 4.49
N ARG A 108 -8.07 -4.75 5.04
CA ARG A 108 -8.28 -6.01 5.78
C ARG A 108 -9.17 -5.85 7.01
N LYS A 109 -9.10 -4.70 7.69
CA LYS A 109 -9.88 -4.39 8.90
C LYS A 109 -11.34 -3.99 8.60
N ARG A 110 -11.66 -3.60 7.36
CA ARG A 110 -13.01 -3.23 6.97
C ARG A 110 -13.98 -4.41 7.05
N SER A 111 -15.24 -4.11 7.34
CA SER A 111 -16.35 -5.02 7.11
C SER A 111 -16.58 -5.19 5.60
N GLY A 112 -17.14 -6.31 5.17
CA GLY A 112 -17.43 -6.61 3.76
C GLY A 112 -17.26 -8.09 3.43
N LYS A 113 -17.89 -8.55 2.34
CA LYS A 113 -17.92 -9.96 1.96
C LYS A 113 -16.62 -10.44 1.30
N SER A 114 -15.94 -9.59 0.53
CA SER A 114 -14.75 -9.98 -0.22
C SER A 114 -13.62 -8.96 -0.05
N MET A 115 -12.36 -9.43 -0.16
CA MET A 115 -11.19 -8.54 -0.08
C MET A 115 -11.16 -7.53 -1.23
N SER A 116 -11.67 -7.88 -2.42
CA SER A 116 -11.78 -6.94 -3.54
C SER A 116 -12.73 -5.79 -3.26
N GLU A 117 -13.84 -6.04 -2.59
CA GLU A 117 -14.81 -5.02 -2.16
C GLU A 117 -14.20 -4.10 -1.10
N LYS A 118 -13.63 -4.68 -0.04
CA LYS A 118 -12.97 -3.94 1.04
C LYS A 118 -11.86 -3.02 0.52
N LEU A 119 -11.07 -3.52 -0.42
CA LEU A 119 -9.96 -2.76 -1.01
C LEU A 119 -10.46 -1.64 -1.94
N ALA A 120 -11.51 -1.89 -2.72
CA ALA A 120 -12.13 -0.87 -3.56
C ALA A 120 -12.69 0.29 -2.73
N SER A 121 -13.44 -0.03 -1.67
CA SER A 121 -13.98 0.99 -0.76
C SER A 121 -12.87 1.80 -0.08
N GLU A 122 -11.78 1.14 0.35
CA GLU A 122 -10.64 1.87 0.94
C GLU A 122 -9.96 2.79 -0.08
N PHE A 123 -9.83 2.37 -1.35
CA PHE A 123 -9.25 3.21 -2.40
C PHE A 123 -10.11 4.46 -2.67
N VAL A 124 -11.42 4.30 -2.76
CA VAL A 124 -12.33 5.44 -2.99
C VAL A 124 -12.30 6.41 -1.82
N ASP A 125 -12.38 5.91 -0.59
CA ASP A 125 -12.30 6.76 0.60
C ASP A 125 -10.94 7.46 0.71
N ALA A 126 -9.84 6.74 0.51
CA ALA A 126 -8.50 7.32 0.57
C ALA A 126 -8.25 8.34 -0.56
N MET A 127 -8.83 8.16 -1.75
CA MET A 127 -8.80 9.16 -2.82
C MET A 127 -9.45 10.47 -2.36
N ASN A 128 -10.56 10.38 -1.62
CA ASN A 128 -11.30 11.53 -1.09
C ASN A 128 -10.67 12.10 0.20
N GLY A 129 -9.50 11.62 0.62
CA GLY A 129 -8.85 12.06 1.85
C GLY A 129 -9.44 11.46 3.12
N LEU A 130 -10.30 10.45 3.00
CA LEU A 130 -10.96 9.74 4.08
C LEU A 130 -10.34 8.35 4.27
N GLY A 131 -10.86 7.59 5.23
CA GLY A 131 -10.46 6.20 5.43
C GLY A 131 -9.36 5.99 6.47
N ALA A 132 -9.23 4.75 6.92
CA ALA A 132 -8.34 4.38 8.02
C ALA A 132 -6.84 4.50 7.66
N ALA A 133 -6.49 4.36 6.40
CA ALA A 133 -5.11 4.53 5.94
C ALA A 133 -4.67 6.01 6.00
N VAL A 134 -5.54 6.93 5.58
CA VAL A 134 -5.29 8.38 5.62
C VAL A 134 -5.23 8.85 7.08
N LYS A 135 -6.18 8.43 7.91
CA LYS A 135 -6.17 8.73 9.34
C LYS A 135 -4.88 8.28 10.00
N ARG A 136 -4.38 7.08 9.67
CA ARG A 136 -3.09 6.60 10.19
C ARG A 136 -1.92 7.49 9.78
N ARG A 137 -1.90 8.02 8.55
CA ARG A 137 -0.90 9.01 8.12
C ARG A 137 -0.98 10.26 9.00
N GLU A 138 -2.18 10.80 9.21
CA GLU A 138 -2.39 12.00 10.03
C GLU A 138 -1.96 11.79 11.46
N ASP A 139 -2.33 10.66 12.07
CA ASP A 139 -1.92 10.31 13.43
C ASP A 139 -0.38 10.22 13.55
N THR A 140 0.28 9.63 12.52
CA THR A 140 1.74 9.55 12.48
C THR A 140 2.38 10.94 12.36
N HIS A 141 1.81 11.83 11.53
CA HIS A 141 2.29 13.21 11.39
C HIS A 141 2.07 14.02 12.66
N LYS A 142 0.91 13.89 13.33
CA LYS A 142 0.63 14.53 14.63
C LYS A 142 1.62 14.06 15.70
N MET A 143 1.90 12.75 15.77
CA MET A 143 2.91 12.21 16.68
C MET A 143 4.30 12.77 16.38
N ALA A 144 4.68 12.90 15.11
CA ALA A 144 5.96 13.46 14.72
C ALA A 144 6.08 14.94 15.08
N GLU A 145 4.99 15.70 14.94
CA GLU A 145 4.92 17.10 15.31
C GLU A 145 5.02 17.30 16.84
N ALA A 146 4.28 16.53 17.62
CA ALA A 146 4.36 16.55 19.08
C ALA A 146 5.76 16.20 19.61
N ASN A 147 6.50 15.36 18.90
CA ASN A 147 7.86 14.96 19.26
C ASN A 147 8.97 15.75 18.56
N LYS A 148 8.63 16.88 17.91
CA LYS A 148 9.57 17.70 17.15
C LYS A 148 10.76 18.19 17.98
N ALA A 149 10.56 18.44 19.27
CA ALA A 149 11.61 18.83 20.20
C ALA A 149 12.77 17.83 20.29
N PHE A 150 12.51 16.54 20.02
CA PHE A 150 13.51 15.47 20.07
C PHE A 150 14.18 15.21 18.72
N SER A 151 13.96 16.06 17.73
CA SER A 151 14.53 15.91 16.38
C SER A 151 16.06 15.98 16.35
N HIS A 152 16.69 16.62 17.33
CA HIS A 152 18.13 16.72 17.47
C HIS A 152 18.82 15.37 17.82
N PHE A 153 18.06 14.39 18.30
CA PHE A 153 18.56 13.00 18.49
C PHE A 153 18.56 12.16 17.20
N LYS A 154 18.45 12.82 16.04
CA LYS A 154 18.51 12.20 14.71
C LYS A 154 19.99 12.00 14.32
N TRP A 155 20.47 10.81 14.42
CA TRP A 155 21.80 10.32 14.02
C TRP A 155 21.71 8.96 13.31
#